data_74fac53065e008f856db2500f81d4873
#
_entry.id   74fac53065e008f856db2500f81d4873
#
_cell.length_a   1.000
_cell.length_b   1.000
_cell.length_c   1.000
_cell.angle_alpha   90.00
_cell.angle_beta   90.00
_cell.angle_gamma   90.00
#
_symmetry.space_group_name_H-M   'P 1'
#
loop_
_entity.id
_entity.type
_entity.pdbx_description
1 polymer ?
#
loop_
_entity_poly.entity_id
_entity_poly.type
_entity_poly.pdbx_seq_one_letter_code
_entity_poly.pdbx_strand_id
1 'polypeptide(L)'
;MKIQLIFPAIEHGVTTVHDKKSWARIIFGYPAITLPMLAALTPKKHTVEIINENYQDIDFDTDADIIGITSFTMTAPHVYEIADKFRENGKTVVLGGYHPSAMPDEAKQHADAVVIGEAELSWPQLLQDFEKKKKIKPFYYAGTFDPAIIPPIRRDLIKPMPIVGAIQTTRGCPNRCEFCAITSFYNHGVKHRPIENVIEELKQMPNKVFLFHDPSLNIDMDYSRKLFKEMIKAKIRKAWIANGNINMLGRADDEYLKLAKEAGCIEWFVGFESVSQKNLNDIKKVCNKVAEFRRITQRVRKFGMAIQAGIIFGFDNDTPEIFDETIEQLYEWGVDAAEINILTPFPGTPLYDRLEREGRILTRDWSKYTQVDVVFQPKHLTPKELFEGARKVAKKFYSLTDVIKRMYGTFKISKSINMLHMHAAQLAYRRYYKRDYGF
;
A
#
# COMPACT_ATOMS: atom_id res chain seq x y z
N MET A 1 30.40 -9.42 1.33
CA MET A 1 29.62 -9.13 2.54
C MET A 1 28.36 -9.97 2.53
N LYS A 2 27.88 -10.35 3.69
CA LYS A 2 26.56 -10.92 3.89
C LYS A 2 25.61 -9.82 4.38
N ILE A 3 24.48 -9.68 3.71
CA ILE A 3 23.49 -8.64 3.96
C ILE A 3 22.16 -9.33 4.31
N GLN A 4 21.57 -8.94 5.42
CA GLN A 4 20.25 -9.42 5.82
C GLN A 4 19.25 -8.26 5.72
N LEU A 5 18.19 -8.45 4.95
CA LEU A 5 17.12 -7.48 4.77
C LEU A 5 15.87 -7.97 5.51
N ILE A 6 15.34 -7.15 6.40
CA ILE A 6 14.25 -7.54 7.30
C ILE A 6 12.96 -6.77 6.97
N PHE A 7 11.89 -7.50 6.73
CA PHE A 7 10.53 -7.00 6.71
C PHE A 7 9.91 -7.31 8.08
N PRO A 8 9.60 -6.29 8.91
CA PRO A 8 9.09 -6.51 10.26
C PRO A 8 7.68 -7.08 10.22
N ALA A 9 7.28 -7.74 11.30
CA ALA A 9 5.90 -8.20 11.47
C ALA A 9 4.95 -7.00 11.48
N ILE A 10 3.82 -7.17 10.78
CA ILE A 10 2.72 -6.19 10.81
C ILE A 10 1.62 -6.81 11.68
N GLU A 11 1.35 -6.24 12.83
CA GLU A 11 0.37 -6.75 13.78
C GLU A 11 -1.06 -6.32 13.45
N HIS A 12 -1.21 -5.18 12.78
CA HIS A 12 -2.49 -4.58 12.39
C HIS A 12 -2.59 -4.41 10.88
N GLY A 13 -3.79 -4.56 10.33
CA GLY A 13 -4.06 -4.35 8.90
C GLY A 13 -4.79 -5.52 8.24
N VAL A 14 -5.37 -5.28 7.07
CA VAL A 14 -6.18 -6.25 6.32
C VAL A 14 -5.41 -7.52 5.96
N THR A 15 -4.11 -7.38 5.75
CA THR A 15 -3.23 -8.47 5.30
C THR A 15 -2.57 -9.24 6.45
N THR A 16 -2.85 -8.86 7.71
CA THR A 16 -2.23 -9.51 8.86
C THR A 16 -2.99 -10.74 9.30
N VAL A 17 -2.28 -11.84 9.44
CA VAL A 17 -2.75 -13.06 10.07
C VAL A 17 -1.80 -13.35 11.23
N HIS A 18 -2.29 -13.26 12.46
CA HIS A 18 -1.45 -13.39 13.68
C HIS A 18 -0.75 -14.74 13.85
N ASP A 19 -1.24 -15.78 13.22
CA ASP A 19 -0.61 -17.08 13.28
C ASP A 19 0.46 -17.22 12.19
N LYS A 20 1.74 -17.15 12.56
CA LYS A 20 2.88 -17.33 11.65
C LYS A 20 2.82 -18.65 10.86
N LYS A 21 2.13 -19.66 11.36
CA LYS A 21 1.95 -20.96 10.70
C LYS A 21 0.69 -21.05 9.84
N SER A 22 -0.15 -20.02 9.83
CA SER A 22 -1.40 -20.04 9.08
C SER A 22 -1.18 -19.94 7.57
N TRP A 23 -1.69 -20.91 6.81
CA TRP A 23 -1.72 -20.88 5.35
C TRP A 23 -2.44 -19.62 4.80
N ALA A 24 -3.33 -19.01 5.58
CA ALA A 24 -4.01 -17.78 5.19
C ALA A 24 -3.04 -16.61 4.95
N ARG A 25 -1.87 -16.58 5.62
CA ARG A 25 -0.82 -15.58 5.33
C ARG A 25 -0.26 -15.69 3.91
N ILE A 26 -0.13 -16.92 3.40
CA ILE A 26 0.36 -17.16 2.03
C ILE A 26 -0.65 -16.65 1.00
N ILE A 27 -1.95 -16.77 1.30
CA ILE A 27 -3.03 -16.33 0.41
C ILE A 27 -3.22 -14.81 0.48
N PHE A 28 -3.24 -14.24 1.69
CA PHE A 28 -3.60 -12.85 1.93
C PHE A 28 -2.41 -11.98 2.34
N GLY A 29 -1.20 -12.55 2.39
CA GLY A 29 0.01 -11.81 2.74
C GLY A 29 0.29 -10.70 1.72
N TYR A 30 0.69 -9.53 2.22
CA TYR A 30 1.06 -8.40 1.39
C TYR A 30 2.30 -8.74 0.55
N PRO A 31 2.24 -8.65 -0.78
CA PRO A 31 3.37 -9.00 -1.63
C PRO A 31 4.40 -7.86 -1.65
N ALA A 32 5.22 -7.79 -0.59
CA ALA A 32 6.27 -6.77 -0.47
C ALA A 32 7.28 -6.87 -1.62
N ILE A 33 7.58 -5.73 -2.26
CA ILE A 33 8.54 -5.63 -3.38
C ILE A 33 9.82 -4.88 -3.00
N THR A 34 9.80 -4.10 -1.94
CA THR A 34 10.89 -3.21 -1.54
C THR A 34 12.19 -3.96 -1.28
N LEU A 35 12.18 -4.97 -0.41
CA LEU A 35 13.38 -5.73 -0.08
C LEU A 35 13.91 -6.59 -1.24
N PRO A 36 13.06 -7.29 -2.02
CA PRO A 36 13.51 -7.95 -3.26
C PRO A 36 14.11 -6.99 -4.29
N MET A 37 13.66 -5.73 -4.33
CA MET A 37 14.25 -4.70 -5.16
C MET A 37 15.64 -4.27 -4.63
N LEU A 38 15.78 -4.01 -3.33
CA LEU A 38 17.08 -3.73 -2.72
C LEU A 38 18.08 -4.88 -2.95
N ALA A 39 17.61 -6.11 -2.84
CA ALA A 39 18.43 -7.28 -3.17
C ALA A 39 18.88 -7.31 -4.64
N ALA A 40 18.02 -6.86 -5.57
CA ALA A 40 18.36 -6.76 -6.99
C ALA A 40 19.35 -5.61 -7.28
N LEU A 41 19.31 -4.53 -6.50
CA LEU A 41 20.27 -3.41 -6.57
C LEU A 41 21.60 -3.73 -5.89
N THR A 42 21.66 -4.78 -5.09
CA THR A 42 22.88 -5.20 -4.39
C THR A 42 23.84 -5.91 -5.37
N PRO A 43 25.13 -5.50 -5.45
CA PRO A 43 26.09 -6.13 -6.33
C PRO A 43 26.20 -7.64 -6.11
N LYS A 44 26.27 -8.43 -7.21
CA LYS A 44 26.25 -9.92 -7.21
C LYS A 44 27.36 -10.58 -6.37
N LYS A 45 28.44 -9.85 -6.06
CA LYS A 45 29.53 -10.34 -5.20
C LYS A 45 29.12 -10.43 -3.72
N HIS A 46 27.95 -9.91 -3.33
CA HIS A 46 27.41 -9.97 -1.97
C HIS A 46 26.32 -11.03 -1.87
N THR A 47 26.23 -11.65 -0.71
CA THR A 47 25.14 -12.57 -0.39
C THR A 47 24.04 -11.76 0.27
N VAL A 48 22.80 -11.94 -0.21
CA VAL A 48 21.62 -11.27 0.36
C VAL A 48 20.63 -12.31 0.82
N GLU A 49 20.13 -12.14 2.04
CA GLU A 49 19.02 -12.89 2.60
C GLU A 49 17.87 -11.94 2.95
N ILE A 50 16.62 -12.38 2.72
CA ILE A 50 15.44 -11.62 3.11
C ILE A 50 14.71 -12.39 4.21
N ILE A 51 14.56 -11.75 5.37
CA ILE A 51 13.79 -12.23 6.50
C ILE A 51 12.45 -11.52 6.50
N ASN A 52 11.35 -12.27 6.37
CA ASN A 52 10.01 -11.76 6.56
C ASN A 52 9.48 -12.25 7.91
N GLU A 53 9.49 -11.38 8.91
CA GLU A 53 9.11 -11.72 10.29
C GLU A 53 7.65 -12.16 10.40
N ASN A 54 6.82 -11.86 9.41
CA ASN A 54 5.46 -12.39 9.38
C ASN A 54 5.41 -13.92 9.21
N TYR A 55 6.49 -14.56 8.76
CA TYR A 55 6.55 -16.00 8.47
C TYR A 55 7.62 -16.74 9.27
N GLN A 56 8.67 -16.06 9.70
CA GLN A 56 9.81 -16.67 10.39
C GLN A 56 10.33 -15.76 11.51
N ASP A 57 11.00 -16.35 12.48
CA ASP A 57 11.63 -15.58 13.57
C ASP A 57 12.94 -14.96 13.09
N ILE A 58 13.31 -13.84 13.72
CA ILE A 58 14.57 -13.16 13.48
C ILE A 58 15.67 -13.83 14.31
N ASP A 59 16.74 -14.24 13.63
CA ASP A 59 17.98 -14.68 14.30
C ASP A 59 18.88 -13.48 14.53
N PHE A 60 19.09 -13.13 15.79
CA PHE A 60 19.94 -12.02 16.20
C PHE A 60 21.43 -12.38 16.26
N ASP A 61 21.79 -13.67 16.23
CA ASP A 61 23.17 -14.17 16.25
C ASP A 61 23.73 -14.38 14.82
N THR A 62 23.03 -13.82 13.80
CA THR A 62 23.42 -13.91 12.40
C THR A 62 24.87 -13.46 12.15
N ASP A 63 25.53 -14.05 11.15
CA ASP A 63 26.86 -13.65 10.66
C ASP A 63 26.82 -12.51 9.63
N ALA A 64 25.65 -11.86 9.44
CA ALA A 64 25.51 -10.74 8.51
C ALA A 64 26.39 -9.54 8.89
N ASP A 65 26.99 -8.91 7.90
CA ASP A 65 27.77 -7.67 8.04
C ASP A 65 26.87 -6.43 8.17
N ILE A 66 25.75 -6.44 7.45
CA ILE A 66 24.77 -5.33 7.40
C ILE A 66 23.36 -5.88 7.57
N ILE A 67 22.60 -5.24 8.44
CA ILE A 67 21.18 -5.48 8.66
C ILE A 67 20.41 -4.28 8.08
N GLY A 68 19.62 -4.50 7.04
CA GLY A 68 18.73 -3.47 6.47
C GLY A 68 17.28 -3.73 6.86
N ILE A 69 16.63 -2.78 7.52
CA ILE A 69 15.23 -2.95 7.97
C ILE A 69 14.37 -1.88 7.35
N THR A 70 13.24 -2.29 6.75
CA THR A 70 12.23 -1.35 6.25
C THR A 70 11.17 -1.07 7.31
N SER A 71 10.66 0.17 7.38
CA SER A 71 9.65 0.55 8.37
C SER A 71 8.52 1.38 7.78
N PHE A 72 7.29 1.00 8.13
CA PHE A 72 6.11 1.86 8.11
C PHE A 72 5.96 2.56 9.46
N THR A 73 5.08 3.57 9.54
CA THR A 73 4.90 4.30 10.81
C THR A 73 4.43 3.37 11.93
N MET A 74 3.43 2.54 11.68
CA MET A 74 2.90 1.63 12.71
C MET A 74 3.89 0.55 13.17
N THR A 75 4.91 0.23 12.37
CA THR A 75 5.92 -0.76 12.74
C THR A 75 7.18 -0.14 13.36
N ALA A 76 7.27 1.19 13.42
CA ALA A 76 8.49 1.87 13.84
C ALA A 76 8.95 1.49 15.27
N PRO A 77 8.08 1.43 16.30
CA PRO A 77 8.53 1.01 17.64
C PRO A 77 9.16 -0.37 17.65
N HIS A 78 8.53 -1.35 17.01
CA HIS A 78 9.04 -2.71 16.89
C HIS A 78 10.34 -2.78 16.07
N VAL A 79 10.43 -1.99 14.99
CA VAL A 79 11.67 -1.88 14.19
C VAL A 79 12.82 -1.31 15.01
N TYR A 80 12.56 -0.35 15.88
CA TYR A 80 13.58 0.22 16.76
C TYR A 80 14.11 -0.80 17.77
N GLU A 81 13.23 -1.62 18.37
CA GLU A 81 13.62 -2.73 19.25
C GLU A 81 14.51 -3.76 18.52
N ILE A 82 14.12 -4.14 17.29
CA ILE A 82 14.92 -5.05 16.46
C ILE A 82 16.29 -4.42 16.14
N ALA A 83 16.29 -3.16 15.75
CA ALA A 83 17.50 -2.43 15.36
C ALA A 83 18.49 -2.30 16.53
N ASP A 84 18.00 -1.90 17.70
CA ASP A 84 18.83 -1.75 18.90
C ASP A 84 19.46 -3.08 19.33
N LYS A 85 18.69 -4.17 19.31
CA LYS A 85 19.21 -5.51 19.63
C LYS A 85 20.30 -5.98 18.67
N PHE A 86 20.19 -5.70 17.36
CA PHE A 86 21.26 -5.99 16.41
C PHE A 86 22.50 -5.14 16.67
N ARG A 87 22.32 -3.87 17.02
CA ARG A 87 23.45 -2.96 17.34
C ARG A 87 24.15 -3.38 18.63
N GLU A 88 23.42 -3.81 19.66
CA GLU A 88 23.98 -4.40 20.89
C GLU A 88 24.85 -5.63 20.57
N ASN A 89 24.47 -6.43 19.57
CA ASN A 89 25.24 -7.56 19.05
C ASN A 89 26.36 -7.14 18.06
N GLY A 90 26.71 -5.85 17.99
CA GLY A 90 27.77 -5.32 17.15
C GLY A 90 27.53 -5.32 15.65
N LYS A 91 26.27 -5.43 15.21
CA LYS A 91 25.91 -5.40 13.79
C LYS A 91 25.72 -3.96 13.29
N THR A 92 26.05 -3.73 12.02
CA THR A 92 25.75 -2.45 11.36
C THR A 92 24.29 -2.45 10.90
N VAL A 93 23.49 -1.54 11.43
CA VAL A 93 22.06 -1.45 11.15
C VAL A 93 21.73 -0.25 10.28
N VAL A 94 20.93 -0.48 9.23
CA VAL A 94 20.45 0.53 8.30
C VAL A 94 18.92 0.52 8.29
N LEU A 95 18.30 1.66 8.58
CA LEU A 95 16.87 1.83 8.50
C LEU A 95 16.47 2.57 7.22
N GLY A 96 15.35 2.17 6.63
CA GLY A 96 14.76 2.83 5.46
C GLY A 96 13.25 2.60 5.38
N GLY A 97 12.63 3.13 4.34
CA GLY A 97 11.19 3.08 4.16
C GLY A 97 10.50 4.39 4.53
N TYR A 98 9.18 4.34 4.65
CA TYR A 98 8.39 5.55 4.81
C TYR A 98 8.69 6.29 6.13
N HIS A 99 8.60 5.60 7.26
CA HIS A 99 8.76 6.25 8.57
C HIS A 99 10.16 6.80 8.80
N PRO A 100 11.25 6.05 8.55
CA PRO A 100 12.61 6.60 8.65
C PRO A 100 12.87 7.78 7.71
N SER A 101 12.17 7.84 6.57
CA SER A 101 12.27 8.98 5.66
C SER A 101 11.53 10.21 6.18
N ALA A 102 10.42 10.02 6.89
CA ALA A 102 9.64 11.11 7.48
C ALA A 102 10.22 11.61 8.82
N MET A 103 10.83 10.70 9.59
CA MET A 103 11.38 10.95 10.93
C MET A 103 12.85 10.51 11.02
N PRO A 104 13.75 11.09 10.18
CA PRO A 104 15.12 10.58 10.04
C PRO A 104 15.97 10.72 11.31
N ASP A 105 15.80 11.80 12.07
CA ASP A 105 16.57 12.05 13.30
C ASP A 105 16.14 11.09 14.42
N GLU A 106 14.85 10.74 14.50
CA GLU A 106 14.34 9.72 15.41
C GLU A 106 14.92 8.34 15.04
N ALA A 107 14.76 7.94 13.77
CA ALA A 107 15.26 6.67 13.27
C ALA A 107 16.79 6.53 13.42
N LYS A 108 17.53 7.65 13.33
CA LYS A 108 19.01 7.64 13.49
C LYS A 108 19.45 7.29 14.90
N GLN A 109 18.65 7.47 15.91
CA GLN A 109 18.96 7.05 17.28
C GLN A 109 19.10 5.54 17.38
N HIS A 110 18.37 4.80 16.55
CA HIS A 110 18.29 3.34 16.53
C HIS A 110 19.11 2.68 15.40
N ALA A 111 19.81 3.45 14.55
CA ALA A 111 20.52 2.91 13.39
C ALA A 111 21.90 3.58 13.20
N ASP A 112 22.80 2.87 12.51
CA ASP A 112 24.09 3.42 12.09
C ASP A 112 23.94 4.34 10.88
N ALA A 113 22.94 4.05 10.02
CA ALA A 113 22.54 4.91 8.91
C ALA A 113 21.05 4.86 8.64
N VAL A 114 20.50 5.95 8.08
CA VAL A 114 19.14 6.06 7.59
C VAL A 114 19.16 6.35 6.09
N VAL A 115 18.41 5.55 5.31
CA VAL A 115 18.16 5.77 3.88
C VAL A 115 16.86 6.53 3.74
N ILE A 116 16.93 7.76 3.25
CA ILE A 116 15.83 8.72 3.15
C ILE A 116 15.33 8.77 1.71
N GLY A 117 14.04 8.43 1.50
CA GLY A 117 13.40 8.40 0.21
C GLY A 117 13.72 7.14 -0.60
N GLU A 118 13.79 7.29 -1.93
CA GLU A 118 14.04 6.18 -2.86
C GLU A 118 15.49 5.67 -2.75
N ALA A 119 15.67 4.36 -2.69
CA ALA A 119 16.95 3.73 -2.35
C ALA A 119 17.82 3.33 -3.57
N GLU A 120 17.37 3.55 -4.79
CA GLU A 120 18.01 3.05 -6.01
C GLU A 120 19.46 3.52 -6.18
N LEU A 121 19.76 4.75 -5.78
CA LEU A 121 21.13 5.28 -5.81
C LEU A 121 21.79 5.23 -4.45
N SER A 122 21.05 5.49 -3.38
CA SER A 122 21.58 5.61 -2.02
C SER A 122 22.00 4.26 -1.43
N TRP A 123 21.27 3.16 -1.72
CA TRP A 123 21.62 1.83 -1.24
C TRP A 123 22.95 1.31 -1.83
N PRO A 124 23.18 1.32 -3.16
CA PRO A 124 24.48 0.95 -3.70
C PRO A 124 25.64 1.83 -3.20
N GLN A 125 25.40 3.13 -3.01
CA GLN A 125 26.40 4.05 -2.45
C GLN A 125 26.76 3.68 -1.02
N LEU A 126 25.77 3.37 -0.17
CA LEU A 126 25.99 2.92 1.21
C LEU A 126 26.86 1.66 1.26
N LEU A 127 26.51 0.67 0.42
CA LEU A 127 27.29 -0.58 0.35
C LEU A 127 28.75 -0.33 -0.09
N GLN A 128 28.95 0.59 -1.05
CA GLN A 128 30.30 0.96 -1.50
C GLN A 128 31.09 1.66 -0.40
N ASP A 129 30.46 2.57 0.36
CA ASP A 129 31.10 3.28 1.48
C ASP A 129 31.51 2.29 2.58
N PHE A 130 30.63 1.34 2.91
CA PHE A 130 30.92 0.29 3.90
C PHE A 130 32.06 -0.63 3.45
N GLU A 131 32.09 -1.06 2.18
CA GLU A 131 33.19 -1.89 1.66
C GLU A 131 34.56 -1.21 1.77
N LYS A 132 34.62 0.07 1.37
CA LYS A 132 35.89 0.81 1.32
C LYS A 132 36.43 1.14 2.69
N LYS A 133 35.57 1.54 3.62
CA LYS A 133 36.00 2.16 4.88
C LYS A 133 35.53 1.44 6.14
N LYS A 134 34.65 0.43 6.01
CA LYS A 134 33.90 -0.15 7.13
C LYS A 134 33.13 0.90 7.95
N LYS A 135 32.90 2.09 7.35
CA LYS A 135 32.21 3.23 7.95
C LYS A 135 31.24 3.85 6.98
N ILE A 136 29.99 4.02 7.43
CA ILE A 136 28.89 4.60 6.66
C ILE A 136 28.54 6.00 7.16
N LYS A 137 27.89 6.80 6.30
CA LYS A 137 27.34 8.10 6.68
C LYS A 137 26.08 7.92 7.51
N PRO A 138 25.74 8.87 8.39
CA PRO A 138 24.50 8.78 9.18
C PRO A 138 23.24 8.85 8.31
N PHE A 139 23.28 9.55 7.18
CA PHE A 139 22.14 9.71 6.26
C PHE A 139 22.56 9.52 4.80
N TYR A 140 21.70 8.82 4.05
CA TYR A 140 21.81 8.64 2.61
C TYR A 140 20.49 9.10 1.98
N TYR A 141 20.56 10.10 1.14
CA TYR A 141 19.39 10.71 0.53
C TYR A 141 19.13 10.16 -0.87
N ALA A 142 17.84 10.07 -1.23
CA ALA A 142 17.45 9.75 -2.58
C ALA A 142 18.03 10.76 -3.58
N GLY A 143 18.53 10.25 -4.70
CA GLY A 143 18.94 11.07 -5.84
C GLY A 143 17.89 11.04 -6.94
N THR A 144 18.05 11.93 -7.94
CA THR A 144 17.27 11.84 -9.17
C THR A 144 17.86 10.75 -10.05
N PHE A 145 17.03 9.82 -10.53
CA PHE A 145 17.44 8.72 -11.40
C PHE A 145 16.40 8.43 -12.48
N ASP A 146 16.85 7.81 -13.56
CA ASP A 146 15.97 7.27 -14.59
C ASP A 146 15.37 5.94 -14.11
N PRO A 147 14.03 5.78 -14.07
CA PRO A 147 13.39 4.52 -13.69
C PRO A 147 13.80 3.29 -14.53
N ALA A 148 14.45 3.49 -15.66
CA ALA A 148 15.01 2.40 -16.45
C ALA A 148 16.10 1.60 -15.70
N ILE A 149 16.74 2.19 -14.69
CA ILE A 149 17.73 1.48 -13.85
C ILE A 149 17.12 0.49 -12.86
N ILE A 150 15.80 0.54 -12.65
CA ILE A 150 15.11 -0.37 -11.71
C ILE A 150 15.16 -1.79 -12.29
N PRO A 151 15.91 -2.72 -11.67
CA PRO A 151 16.02 -4.08 -12.16
C PRO A 151 14.74 -4.88 -11.87
N PRO A 152 14.53 -6.03 -12.54
CA PRO A 152 13.59 -7.03 -12.07
C PRO A 152 13.92 -7.45 -10.63
N ILE A 153 12.91 -7.55 -9.79
CA ILE A 153 13.11 -7.85 -8.38
C ILE A 153 13.56 -9.31 -8.17
N ARG A 154 14.32 -9.57 -7.11
CA ARG A 154 14.80 -10.90 -6.70
C ARG A 154 13.67 -11.72 -6.06
N ARG A 155 12.73 -12.19 -6.88
CA ARG A 155 11.58 -13.00 -6.43
C ARG A 155 12.00 -14.35 -5.83
N ASP A 156 13.15 -14.87 -6.23
CA ASP A 156 13.76 -16.07 -5.68
C ASP A 156 14.08 -16.01 -4.19
N LEU A 157 14.24 -14.79 -3.65
CA LEU A 157 14.48 -14.54 -2.23
C LEU A 157 13.20 -14.36 -1.39
N ILE A 158 12.02 -14.34 -2.02
CA ILE A 158 10.74 -14.23 -1.31
C ILE A 158 10.30 -15.61 -0.82
N LYS A 159 10.29 -15.80 0.50
CA LYS A 159 9.91 -17.07 1.13
C LYS A 159 8.96 -16.83 2.29
N PRO A 160 7.79 -17.50 2.34
CA PRO A 160 7.19 -18.27 1.23
C PRO A 160 6.75 -17.37 0.08
N MET A 161 6.70 -17.90 -1.14
CA MET A 161 6.18 -17.15 -2.29
C MET A 161 4.68 -16.91 -2.11
N PRO A 162 4.21 -15.65 -2.10
CA PRO A 162 2.78 -15.35 -1.97
C PRO A 162 2.01 -15.81 -3.22
N ILE A 163 0.73 -16.12 -3.05
CA ILE A 163 -0.15 -16.49 -4.19
C ILE A 163 -0.34 -15.30 -5.12
N VAL A 164 -0.51 -14.10 -4.56
CA VAL A 164 -0.60 -12.85 -5.33
C VAL A 164 0.79 -12.25 -5.45
N GLY A 165 1.27 -12.09 -6.68
CA GLY A 165 2.52 -11.39 -6.95
C GLY A 165 2.34 -9.88 -6.91
N ALA A 166 3.43 -9.14 -7.06
CA ALA A 166 3.37 -7.69 -7.23
C ALA A 166 4.42 -7.18 -8.21
N ILE A 167 4.10 -6.07 -8.85
CA ILE A 167 5.01 -5.30 -9.70
C ILE A 167 4.71 -3.81 -9.53
N GLN A 168 5.69 -2.97 -9.69
CA GLN A 168 5.53 -1.52 -9.73
C GLN A 168 5.96 -1.00 -11.09
N THR A 169 5.09 -0.23 -11.74
CA THR A 169 5.34 0.33 -13.08
C THR A 169 5.49 1.84 -13.05
N THR A 170 4.82 2.49 -12.09
CA THR A 170 4.90 3.93 -11.87
C THR A 170 5.17 4.26 -10.42
N ARG A 171 5.79 5.40 -10.17
CA ARG A 171 6.03 5.97 -8.84
C ARG A 171 5.56 7.40 -8.75
N GLY A 172 5.04 7.74 -7.57
CA GLY A 172 4.54 9.06 -7.30
C GLY A 172 3.14 9.32 -7.84
N CYS A 173 2.60 10.48 -7.50
CA CYS A 173 1.26 10.91 -7.86
C CYS A 173 1.25 12.45 -7.95
N PRO A 174 0.66 13.05 -9.00
CA PRO A 174 0.64 14.50 -9.17
C PRO A 174 -0.40 15.19 -8.27
N ASN A 175 -1.28 14.42 -7.62
CA ASN A 175 -2.26 14.95 -6.70
C ASN A 175 -1.56 15.49 -5.44
N ARG A 176 -2.23 16.41 -4.74
CA ARG A 176 -1.71 17.07 -3.53
C ARG A 176 -2.62 16.82 -2.32
N CYS A 177 -3.15 15.60 -2.20
CA CYS A 177 -3.98 15.24 -1.06
C CYS A 177 -3.19 15.39 0.24
N GLU A 178 -3.70 16.18 1.19
CA GLU A 178 -2.95 16.55 2.39
C GLU A 178 -2.62 15.38 3.33
N PHE A 179 -3.43 14.31 3.27
CA PHE A 179 -3.23 13.11 4.09
C PHE A 179 -2.28 12.07 3.47
N CYS A 180 -1.92 12.26 2.20
CA CYS A 180 -1.32 11.18 1.42
C CYS A 180 0.20 11.10 1.62
N ALA A 181 0.65 10.04 2.27
CA ALA A 181 2.05 9.71 2.47
C ALA A 181 2.85 9.54 1.16
N ILE A 182 2.21 8.99 0.11
CA ILE A 182 2.84 8.77 -1.19
C ILE A 182 3.26 10.09 -1.82
N THR A 183 2.39 11.09 -1.75
CA THR A 183 2.66 12.41 -2.34
C THR A 183 3.87 13.09 -1.68
N SER A 184 3.96 12.98 -0.35
CA SER A 184 5.10 13.52 0.41
C SER A 184 6.39 12.75 0.12
N PHE A 185 6.32 11.42 0.04
CA PHE A 185 7.50 10.57 -0.18
C PHE A 185 8.12 10.75 -1.57
N TYR A 186 7.31 10.89 -2.63
CA TYR A 186 7.77 11.01 -4.03
C TYR A 186 7.80 12.45 -4.58
N ASN A 187 7.60 13.45 -3.73
CA ASN A 187 7.68 14.87 -4.08
C ASN A 187 6.83 15.25 -5.32
N HIS A 188 5.58 14.81 -5.35
CA HIS A 188 4.55 15.14 -6.36
C HIS A 188 4.87 14.78 -7.82
N GLY A 189 5.98 14.13 -8.10
CA GLY A 189 6.34 13.68 -9.44
C GLY A 189 5.68 12.35 -9.80
N VAL A 190 5.63 12.05 -11.11
CA VAL A 190 5.30 10.71 -11.60
C VAL A 190 6.48 10.22 -12.44
N LYS A 191 7.00 9.05 -12.11
CA LYS A 191 8.05 8.38 -12.85
C LYS A 191 7.49 7.09 -13.44
N HIS A 192 7.85 6.77 -14.68
CA HIS A 192 7.40 5.58 -15.39
C HIS A 192 8.59 4.67 -15.68
N ARG A 193 8.44 3.38 -15.43
CA ARG A 193 9.39 2.38 -15.91
C ARG A 193 9.17 2.16 -17.40
N PRO A 194 10.23 1.89 -18.19
CA PRO A 194 10.08 1.45 -19.58
C PRO A 194 9.16 0.24 -19.67
N ILE A 195 8.20 0.27 -20.59
CA ILE A 195 7.19 -0.79 -20.72
C ILE A 195 7.83 -2.13 -21.03
N GLU A 196 8.90 -2.14 -21.79
CA GLU A 196 9.67 -3.31 -22.14
C GLU A 196 10.21 -4.02 -20.90
N ASN A 197 10.74 -3.26 -19.93
CA ASN A 197 11.24 -3.80 -18.66
C ASN A 197 10.11 -4.40 -17.82
N VAL A 198 8.93 -3.75 -17.83
CA VAL A 198 7.74 -4.26 -17.14
C VAL A 198 7.24 -5.56 -17.77
N ILE A 199 7.16 -5.63 -19.09
CA ILE A 199 6.72 -6.84 -19.81
C ILE A 199 7.68 -8.00 -19.56
N GLU A 200 8.99 -7.76 -19.60
CA GLU A 200 9.98 -8.78 -19.31
C GLU A 200 9.86 -9.33 -17.88
N GLU A 201 9.68 -8.44 -16.89
CA GLU A 201 9.45 -8.86 -15.51
C GLU A 201 8.14 -9.63 -15.34
N LEU A 202 7.05 -9.23 -16.03
CA LEU A 202 5.78 -9.97 -16.02
C LEU A 202 5.87 -11.37 -16.62
N LYS A 203 6.71 -11.57 -17.65
CA LYS A 203 6.98 -12.92 -18.22
C LYS A 203 7.67 -13.83 -17.22
N GLN A 204 8.61 -13.28 -16.44
CA GLN A 204 9.38 -14.03 -15.44
C GLN A 204 8.60 -14.30 -14.15
N MET A 205 7.55 -13.52 -13.88
CA MET A 205 6.74 -13.66 -12.66
C MET A 205 5.98 -15.00 -12.65
N PRO A 206 6.13 -15.85 -11.61
CA PRO A 206 5.45 -17.15 -11.56
C PRO A 206 3.95 -17.02 -11.23
N ASN A 207 3.55 -15.96 -10.56
CA ASN A 207 2.18 -15.76 -10.08
C ASN A 207 1.18 -15.59 -11.22
N LYS A 208 0.00 -16.22 -11.09
CA LYS A 208 -1.12 -16.07 -12.04
C LYS A 208 -1.99 -14.84 -11.77
N VAL A 209 -1.94 -14.36 -10.54
CA VAL A 209 -2.61 -13.12 -10.09
C VAL A 209 -1.55 -12.20 -9.52
N PHE A 210 -1.63 -10.90 -9.81
CA PHE A 210 -0.69 -9.94 -9.26
C PHE A 210 -1.35 -8.57 -9.03
N LEU A 211 -0.71 -7.77 -8.18
CA LEU A 211 -1.07 -6.39 -7.87
C LEU A 211 -0.08 -5.44 -8.55
N PHE A 212 -0.59 -4.44 -9.26
CA PHE A 212 0.19 -3.24 -9.58
C PHE A 212 0.33 -2.39 -8.33
N HIS A 213 1.54 -2.32 -7.77
CA HIS A 213 1.89 -1.51 -6.60
C HIS A 213 2.05 -0.02 -6.91
N ASP A 214 1.45 0.41 -7.99
CA ASP A 214 1.44 1.79 -8.42
C ASP A 214 0.52 2.62 -7.50
N PRO A 215 0.85 3.86 -7.17
CA PRO A 215 -0.05 4.74 -6.42
C PRO A 215 -1.40 4.95 -7.12
N SER A 216 -1.38 4.99 -8.45
CA SER A 216 -2.57 5.01 -9.31
C SER A 216 -2.14 4.66 -10.74
N LEU A 217 -2.39 3.43 -11.18
CA LEU A 217 -1.97 2.93 -12.50
C LEU A 217 -2.54 3.75 -13.66
N ASN A 218 -3.75 4.28 -13.51
CA ASN A 218 -4.44 5.04 -14.54
C ASN A 218 -4.23 6.55 -14.44
N ILE A 219 -3.30 7.02 -13.61
CA ILE A 219 -3.03 8.47 -13.49
C ILE A 219 -2.47 9.05 -14.78
N ASP A 220 -1.67 8.26 -15.49
CA ASP A 220 -1.27 8.50 -16.87
C ASP A 220 -1.93 7.44 -17.75
N MET A 221 -3.03 7.85 -18.42
CA MET A 221 -3.82 6.94 -19.26
C MET A 221 -3.10 6.54 -20.54
N ASP A 222 -2.22 7.38 -21.06
CA ASP A 222 -1.47 7.08 -22.28
C ASP A 222 -0.42 6.00 -22.00
N TYR A 223 0.29 6.11 -20.88
CA TYR A 223 1.23 5.09 -20.44
C TYR A 223 0.50 3.75 -20.16
N SER A 224 -0.55 3.77 -19.37
CA SER A 224 -1.28 2.54 -19.02
C SER A 224 -1.97 1.91 -20.24
N ARG A 225 -2.50 2.69 -21.18
CA ARG A 225 -3.03 2.20 -22.46
C ARG A 225 -1.96 1.47 -23.29
N LYS A 226 -0.76 2.04 -23.39
CA LYS A 226 0.37 1.40 -24.07
C LYS A 226 0.78 0.11 -23.36
N LEU A 227 0.87 0.14 -22.04
CA LEU A 227 1.18 -1.04 -21.23
C LEU A 227 0.16 -2.18 -21.47
N PHE A 228 -1.14 -1.89 -21.46
CA PHE A 228 -2.16 -2.91 -21.72
C PHE A 228 -2.04 -3.50 -23.13
N LYS A 229 -1.81 -2.68 -24.16
CA LYS A 229 -1.57 -3.15 -25.52
C LYS A 229 -0.36 -4.08 -25.61
N GLU A 230 0.76 -3.74 -24.96
CA GLU A 230 1.95 -4.58 -24.94
C GLU A 230 1.77 -5.85 -24.10
N MET A 231 1.01 -5.84 -23.01
CA MET A 231 0.64 -7.04 -22.26
C MET A 231 -0.17 -8.02 -23.12
N ILE A 232 -1.16 -7.52 -23.86
CA ILE A 232 -1.97 -8.34 -24.78
C ILE A 232 -1.11 -8.93 -25.90
N LYS A 233 -0.29 -8.09 -26.55
CA LYS A 233 0.65 -8.51 -27.62
C LYS A 233 1.65 -9.55 -27.13
N ALA A 234 2.19 -9.38 -25.92
CA ALA A 234 3.10 -10.33 -25.28
C ALA A 234 2.40 -11.58 -24.72
N LYS A 235 1.08 -11.69 -24.88
CA LYS A 235 0.25 -12.81 -24.40
C LYS A 235 0.42 -13.06 -22.89
N ILE A 236 0.51 -11.99 -22.08
CA ILE A 236 0.54 -12.09 -20.62
C ILE A 236 -0.82 -12.56 -20.13
N ARG A 237 -0.95 -13.84 -19.80
CA ARG A 237 -2.21 -14.46 -19.35
C ARG A 237 -2.28 -14.49 -17.83
N LYS A 238 -2.34 -13.32 -17.21
CA LYS A 238 -2.40 -13.14 -15.77
C LYS A 238 -3.55 -12.21 -15.40
N ALA A 239 -4.22 -12.50 -14.29
CA ALA A 239 -5.18 -11.57 -13.70
C ALA A 239 -4.45 -10.52 -12.87
N TRP A 240 -4.96 -9.30 -12.84
CA TRP A 240 -4.35 -8.25 -12.05
C TRP A 240 -5.36 -7.31 -11.40
N ILE A 241 -4.90 -6.71 -10.30
CA ILE A 241 -5.55 -5.71 -9.49
C ILE A 241 -4.68 -4.45 -9.51
N ALA A 242 -5.27 -3.27 -9.47
CA ALA A 242 -4.50 -2.03 -9.40
C ALA A 242 -5.21 -0.95 -8.58
N ASN A 243 -4.42 -0.08 -7.97
CA ASN A 243 -4.94 1.19 -7.49
C ASN A 243 -5.28 2.09 -8.68
N GLY A 244 -6.43 2.75 -8.62
CA GLY A 244 -6.90 3.64 -9.65
C GLY A 244 -7.48 4.94 -9.10
N ASN A 245 -7.54 5.93 -9.98
CA ASN A 245 -8.21 7.19 -9.71
C ASN A 245 -9.60 7.16 -10.35
N ILE A 246 -10.64 7.45 -9.56
CA ILE A 246 -12.04 7.37 -10.00
C ILE A 246 -12.34 8.33 -11.16
N ASN A 247 -11.75 9.54 -11.16
CA ASN A 247 -11.95 10.48 -12.25
C ASN A 247 -11.34 10.00 -13.56
N MET A 248 -10.15 9.40 -13.49
CA MET A 248 -9.50 8.86 -14.67
C MET A 248 -10.33 7.72 -15.26
N LEU A 249 -10.92 6.85 -14.39
CA LEU A 249 -11.91 5.86 -14.85
C LEU A 249 -13.16 6.51 -15.45
N GLY A 250 -13.60 7.65 -14.92
CA GLY A 250 -14.73 8.42 -15.46
C GLY A 250 -14.46 9.06 -16.82
N ARG A 251 -13.22 9.48 -17.07
CA ARG A 251 -12.75 10.05 -18.34
C ARG A 251 -12.33 9.00 -19.37
N ALA A 252 -12.06 7.77 -18.93
CA ALA A 252 -11.67 6.68 -19.80
C ALA A 252 -12.75 6.43 -20.87
N ASP A 253 -12.35 6.25 -22.12
CA ASP A 253 -13.24 5.77 -23.17
C ASP A 253 -13.51 4.26 -23.03
N ASP A 254 -14.44 3.75 -23.81
CA ASP A 254 -14.80 2.32 -23.76
C ASP A 254 -13.66 1.43 -24.27
N GLU A 255 -12.82 1.93 -25.19
CA GLU A 255 -11.64 1.21 -25.67
C GLU A 255 -10.65 0.98 -24.52
N TYR A 256 -10.38 2.00 -23.68
CA TYR A 256 -9.49 1.87 -22.54
C TYR A 256 -9.98 0.79 -21.55
N LEU A 257 -11.28 0.79 -21.22
CA LEU A 257 -11.86 -0.20 -20.32
C LEU A 257 -11.83 -1.62 -20.91
N LYS A 258 -12.05 -1.76 -22.22
CA LYS A 258 -11.89 -3.04 -22.92
C LYS A 258 -10.45 -3.52 -22.88
N LEU A 259 -9.48 -2.65 -23.21
CA LEU A 259 -8.05 -2.98 -23.16
C LEU A 259 -7.62 -3.41 -21.76
N ALA A 260 -8.04 -2.68 -20.72
CA ALA A 260 -7.74 -3.06 -19.34
C ALA A 260 -8.25 -4.47 -19.02
N LYS A 261 -9.50 -4.76 -19.41
CA LYS A 261 -10.11 -6.09 -19.22
C LYS A 261 -9.41 -7.19 -20.00
N GLU A 262 -9.07 -6.96 -21.26
CA GLU A 262 -8.36 -7.91 -22.12
C GLU A 262 -6.93 -8.16 -21.62
N ALA A 263 -6.27 -7.13 -21.08
CA ALA A 263 -4.97 -7.25 -20.44
C ALA A 263 -5.00 -8.00 -19.10
N GLY A 264 -6.21 -8.34 -18.60
CA GLY A 264 -6.39 -9.18 -17.41
C GLY A 264 -6.90 -8.46 -16.16
N CYS A 265 -7.37 -7.22 -16.25
CA CYS A 265 -7.94 -6.50 -15.10
C CYS A 265 -9.13 -7.26 -14.52
N ILE A 266 -9.09 -7.52 -13.22
CA ILE A 266 -10.22 -8.08 -12.48
C ILE A 266 -10.81 -7.09 -11.49
N GLU A 267 -9.99 -6.14 -11.00
CA GLU A 267 -10.40 -5.22 -9.94
C GLU A 267 -9.60 -3.91 -9.98
N TRP A 268 -10.30 -2.81 -9.69
CA TRP A 268 -9.71 -1.53 -9.35
C TRP A 268 -9.97 -1.19 -7.89
N PHE A 269 -8.91 -0.98 -7.10
CA PHE A 269 -9.01 -0.31 -5.82
C PHE A 269 -9.03 1.21 -6.05
N VAL A 270 -10.04 1.89 -5.56
CA VAL A 270 -10.28 3.29 -5.86
C VAL A 270 -10.51 4.10 -4.60
N GLY A 271 -9.71 5.12 -4.39
CA GLY A 271 -9.91 6.06 -3.29
C GLY A 271 -11.10 7.00 -3.57
N PHE A 272 -12.25 6.67 -3.02
CA PHE A 272 -13.43 7.56 -2.97
C PHE A 272 -13.25 8.59 -1.87
N GLU A 273 -12.69 8.19 -0.76
CA GLU A 273 -12.35 8.89 0.48
C GLU A 273 -13.58 9.30 1.29
N SER A 274 -14.52 10.06 0.72
CA SER A 274 -15.70 10.53 1.43
C SER A 274 -16.93 10.61 0.51
N VAL A 275 -18.10 10.51 1.10
CA VAL A 275 -19.39 10.80 0.46
C VAL A 275 -19.71 12.31 0.46
N SER A 276 -18.93 13.10 1.20
CA SER A 276 -19.05 14.54 1.28
C SER A 276 -18.17 15.26 0.26
N GLN A 277 -18.76 15.97 -0.70
CA GLN A 277 -18.02 16.79 -1.66
C GLN A 277 -17.19 17.89 -0.97
N LYS A 278 -17.68 18.41 0.14
CA LYS A 278 -16.97 19.42 0.93
C LYS A 278 -15.66 18.85 1.49
N ASN A 279 -15.69 17.67 2.09
CA ASN A 279 -14.48 16.98 2.53
C ASN A 279 -13.46 16.79 1.40
N LEU A 280 -13.92 16.31 0.23
CA LEU A 280 -13.03 16.10 -0.92
C LEU A 280 -12.35 17.39 -1.39
N ASN A 281 -13.06 18.51 -1.33
CA ASN A 281 -12.51 19.82 -1.67
C ASN A 281 -11.46 20.26 -0.65
N ASP A 282 -11.75 20.13 0.64
CA ASP A 282 -10.88 20.58 1.73
C ASP A 282 -9.54 19.79 1.76
N ILE A 283 -9.59 18.48 1.50
CA ILE A 283 -8.37 17.65 1.41
C ILE A 283 -7.64 17.74 0.06
N LYS A 284 -8.02 18.71 -0.78
CA LYS A 284 -7.43 18.96 -2.11
C LYS A 284 -7.60 17.79 -3.10
N LYS A 285 -8.64 16.99 -2.92
CA LYS A 285 -9.01 15.94 -3.88
C LYS A 285 -10.18 16.40 -4.77
N VAL A 286 -10.11 17.65 -5.20
CA VAL A 286 -11.14 18.36 -5.99
C VAL A 286 -11.52 17.68 -7.31
N CYS A 287 -10.68 16.81 -7.79
CA CYS A 287 -10.95 16.03 -8.99
C CYS A 287 -12.04 14.96 -8.75
N ASN A 288 -12.24 14.47 -7.54
CA ASN A 288 -13.29 13.53 -7.20
C ASN A 288 -14.63 14.25 -7.10
N LYS A 289 -15.63 13.80 -7.86
CA LYS A 289 -16.99 14.33 -7.82
C LYS A 289 -17.95 13.24 -7.36
N VAL A 290 -18.50 13.39 -6.16
CA VAL A 290 -19.37 12.39 -5.52
C VAL A 290 -20.56 12.03 -6.42
N ALA A 291 -21.17 13.02 -7.08
CA ALA A 291 -22.30 12.81 -7.99
C ALA A 291 -22.00 11.86 -9.17
N GLU A 292 -20.72 11.68 -9.53
CA GLU A 292 -20.29 10.82 -10.62
C GLU A 292 -19.98 9.37 -10.18
N PHE A 293 -19.77 9.13 -8.89
CA PHE A 293 -19.25 7.85 -8.39
C PHE A 293 -20.11 6.66 -8.78
N ARG A 294 -21.43 6.77 -8.64
CA ARG A 294 -22.38 5.72 -9.06
C ARG A 294 -22.24 5.39 -10.54
N ARG A 295 -22.28 6.41 -11.40
CA ARG A 295 -22.21 6.24 -12.86
C ARG A 295 -20.90 5.56 -13.27
N ILE A 296 -19.77 6.01 -12.71
CA ILE A 296 -18.44 5.47 -13.03
C ILE A 296 -18.33 4.03 -12.56
N THR A 297 -18.69 3.75 -11.30
CA THR A 297 -18.66 2.40 -10.73
C THR A 297 -19.46 1.41 -11.56
N GLN A 298 -20.70 1.75 -11.87
CA GLN A 298 -21.56 0.88 -12.66
C GLN A 298 -21.03 0.67 -14.09
N ARG A 299 -20.43 1.70 -14.69
CA ARG A 299 -19.80 1.58 -16.01
C ARG A 299 -18.63 0.62 -16.00
N VAL A 300 -17.69 0.75 -15.05
CA VAL A 300 -16.53 -0.16 -14.94
C VAL A 300 -16.99 -1.60 -14.72
N ARG A 301 -18.01 -1.80 -13.87
CA ARG A 301 -18.59 -3.12 -13.63
C ARG A 301 -19.23 -3.75 -14.87
N LYS A 302 -19.85 -2.97 -15.76
CA LYS A 302 -20.37 -3.47 -17.06
C LYS A 302 -19.27 -4.06 -17.95
N PHE A 303 -18.02 -3.60 -17.84
CA PHE A 303 -16.87 -4.20 -18.51
C PHE A 303 -16.32 -5.45 -17.78
N GLY A 304 -16.98 -5.92 -16.73
CA GLY A 304 -16.62 -7.14 -16.02
C GLY A 304 -15.43 -6.97 -15.06
N MET A 305 -15.17 -5.77 -14.57
CA MET A 305 -14.17 -5.45 -13.56
C MET A 305 -14.85 -5.03 -12.26
N ALA A 306 -14.31 -5.46 -11.12
CA ALA A 306 -14.81 -5.07 -9.81
C ALA A 306 -14.27 -3.69 -9.39
N ILE A 307 -15.01 -3.04 -8.48
CA ILE A 307 -14.57 -1.81 -7.80
C ILE A 307 -14.54 -2.06 -6.30
N GLN A 308 -13.36 -1.87 -5.71
CA GLN A 308 -13.18 -1.76 -4.28
C GLN A 308 -13.02 -0.29 -3.90
N ALA A 309 -13.81 0.20 -2.95
CA ALA A 309 -13.79 1.59 -2.51
C ALA A 309 -12.87 1.77 -1.29
N GLY A 310 -11.97 2.76 -1.31
CA GLY A 310 -11.32 3.29 -0.12
C GLY A 310 -12.16 4.41 0.47
N ILE A 311 -12.59 4.26 1.73
CA ILE A 311 -13.35 5.25 2.49
C ILE A 311 -12.56 5.64 3.73
N ILE A 312 -12.54 6.92 4.05
CA ILE A 312 -11.86 7.48 5.21
C ILE A 312 -12.84 8.31 6.01
N PHE A 313 -12.89 8.10 7.32
CA PHE A 313 -13.65 8.90 8.28
C PHE A 313 -12.74 9.73 9.17
N GLY A 314 -13.24 10.86 9.66
CA GLY A 314 -12.54 11.76 10.54
C GLY A 314 -12.08 13.06 9.88
N PHE A 315 -12.59 13.36 8.68
CA PHE A 315 -12.37 14.67 8.06
C PHE A 315 -13.05 15.79 8.86
N ASP A 316 -12.55 16.99 8.68
CA ASP A 316 -12.96 18.16 9.48
C ASP A 316 -14.46 18.56 9.37
N ASN A 317 -15.18 18.05 8.36
CA ASN A 317 -16.62 18.28 8.21
C ASN A 317 -17.47 17.04 8.52
N ASP A 318 -16.86 15.95 9.00
CA ASP A 318 -17.62 14.77 9.37
C ASP A 318 -18.44 15.03 10.65
N THR A 319 -19.74 14.77 10.55
CA THR A 319 -20.69 14.74 11.67
C THR A 319 -21.22 13.32 11.84
N PRO A 320 -21.97 13.01 12.91
CA PRO A 320 -22.47 11.65 13.15
C PRO A 320 -23.27 11.04 11.99
N GLU A 321 -23.91 11.86 11.17
CA GLU A 321 -24.74 11.44 10.04
C GLU A 321 -23.91 10.82 8.91
N ILE A 322 -22.61 11.17 8.77
CA ILE A 322 -21.74 10.70 7.69
C ILE A 322 -21.67 9.17 7.61
N PHE A 323 -21.79 8.49 8.74
CA PHE A 323 -21.68 7.04 8.81
C PHE A 323 -22.87 6.35 8.12
N ASP A 324 -24.09 6.82 8.37
CA ASP A 324 -25.31 6.28 7.74
C ASP A 324 -25.36 6.65 6.25
N GLU A 325 -25.06 7.90 5.92
CA GLU A 325 -24.94 8.35 4.53
C GLU A 325 -23.92 7.51 3.75
N THR A 326 -22.79 7.18 4.35
CA THR A 326 -21.78 6.34 3.69
C THR A 326 -22.29 4.93 3.44
N ILE A 327 -23.00 4.32 4.37
CA ILE A 327 -23.61 3.00 4.19
C ILE A 327 -24.58 3.03 2.98
N GLU A 328 -25.48 3.99 2.92
CA GLU A 328 -26.43 4.16 1.84
C GLU A 328 -25.76 4.34 0.49
N GLN A 329 -24.78 5.24 0.42
CA GLN A 329 -24.04 5.53 -0.80
C GLN A 329 -23.21 4.34 -1.31
N LEU A 330 -22.56 3.59 -0.45
CA LEU A 330 -21.82 2.39 -0.85
C LEU A 330 -22.73 1.35 -1.53
N TYR A 331 -23.96 1.18 -1.02
CA TYR A 331 -24.94 0.30 -1.66
C TYR A 331 -25.47 0.90 -2.98
N GLU A 332 -25.75 2.19 -3.01
CA GLU A 332 -26.23 2.88 -4.21
C GLU A 332 -25.19 2.86 -5.34
N TRP A 333 -23.93 3.11 -5.03
CA TRP A 333 -22.84 3.01 -6.01
C TRP A 333 -22.62 1.58 -6.51
N GLY A 334 -22.97 0.59 -5.69
CA GLY A 334 -22.86 -0.82 -6.02
C GLY A 334 -21.40 -1.29 -6.05
N VAL A 335 -20.57 -0.81 -5.11
CA VAL A 335 -19.18 -1.26 -4.97
C VAL A 335 -19.13 -2.72 -4.53
N ASP A 336 -18.10 -3.43 -4.96
CA ASP A 336 -17.93 -4.85 -4.69
C ASP A 336 -17.28 -5.12 -3.33
N ALA A 337 -16.41 -4.24 -2.89
CA ALA A 337 -15.79 -4.24 -1.56
C ALA A 337 -15.50 -2.80 -1.11
N ALA A 338 -15.20 -2.60 0.17
CA ALA A 338 -14.77 -1.30 0.70
C ALA A 338 -13.72 -1.46 1.79
N GLU A 339 -12.67 -0.64 1.75
CA GLU A 339 -11.82 -0.39 2.91
C GLU A 339 -12.38 0.76 3.71
N ILE A 340 -12.59 0.51 5.00
CA ILE A 340 -13.14 1.46 5.96
C ILE A 340 -12.01 1.88 6.89
N ASN A 341 -11.50 3.06 6.69
CA ASN A 341 -10.33 3.58 7.39
C ASN A 341 -10.68 4.80 8.23
N ILE A 342 -9.95 5.01 9.30
CA ILE A 342 -9.93 6.25 10.08
C ILE A 342 -8.75 7.09 9.60
N LEU A 343 -8.99 8.38 9.41
CA LEU A 343 -7.97 9.34 9.01
C LEU A 343 -6.78 9.28 9.97
N THR A 344 -5.61 8.99 9.42
CA THR A 344 -4.39 8.88 10.23
C THR A 344 -3.37 9.88 9.71
N PRO A 345 -3.01 10.87 10.54
CA PRO A 345 -2.03 11.89 10.19
C PRO A 345 -0.62 11.29 10.23
N PHE A 346 -0.16 10.71 9.14
CA PHE A 346 1.20 10.15 9.06
C PHE A 346 2.26 11.26 9.09
N PRO A 347 3.36 11.09 9.86
CA PRO A 347 4.47 12.07 9.89
C PRO A 347 4.97 12.35 8.47
N GLY A 348 5.41 13.58 8.23
CA GLY A 348 5.87 14.05 6.91
C GLY A 348 4.73 14.37 5.92
N THR A 349 3.46 14.30 6.34
CA THR A 349 2.32 14.76 5.53
C THR A 349 1.86 16.16 5.96
N PRO A 350 1.32 16.98 5.03
CA PRO A 350 0.74 18.28 5.38
C PRO A 350 -0.39 18.16 6.42
N LEU A 351 -1.11 17.05 6.45
CA LEU A 351 -2.13 16.77 7.46
C LEU A 351 -1.53 16.66 8.86
N TYR A 352 -0.42 15.92 9.01
CA TYR A 352 0.27 15.77 10.29
C TYR A 352 0.71 17.14 10.81
N ASP A 353 1.41 17.91 9.98
CA ASP A 353 1.91 19.25 10.33
C ASP A 353 0.78 20.22 10.71
N ARG A 354 -0.37 20.12 10.06
CA ARG A 354 -1.55 20.93 10.37
C ARG A 354 -2.15 20.54 11.71
N LEU A 355 -2.41 19.25 11.94
CA LEU A 355 -3.02 18.79 13.19
C LEU A 355 -2.08 18.96 14.39
N GLU A 356 -0.76 18.85 14.18
CA GLU A 356 0.23 19.15 15.23
C GLU A 356 0.21 20.63 15.61
N ARG A 357 0.21 21.54 14.65
CA ARG A 357 0.09 23.00 14.91
C ARG A 357 -1.23 23.37 15.57
N GLU A 358 -2.31 22.66 15.26
CA GLU A 358 -3.64 22.84 15.87
C GLU A 358 -3.73 22.20 17.28
N GLY A 359 -2.70 21.49 17.75
CA GLY A 359 -2.71 20.78 19.05
C GLY A 359 -3.69 19.61 19.08
N ARG A 360 -3.99 19.01 17.94
CA ARG A 360 -5.00 17.94 17.79
C ARG A 360 -4.40 16.54 17.74
N ILE A 361 -3.10 16.35 17.76
CA ILE A 361 -2.47 15.04 17.88
C ILE A 361 -2.62 14.53 19.32
N LEU A 362 -3.30 13.39 19.51
CA LEU A 362 -3.58 12.80 20.82
C LEU A 362 -2.45 11.92 21.34
N THR A 363 -1.69 11.32 20.43
CA THR A 363 -0.59 10.43 20.79
C THR A 363 0.46 10.40 19.68
N ARG A 364 1.74 10.20 20.07
CA ARG A 364 2.84 9.87 19.19
C ARG A 364 3.32 8.42 19.37
N ASP A 365 2.49 7.58 19.96
CA ASP A 365 2.67 6.15 19.92
C ASP A 365 2.43 5.65 18.48
N TRP A 366 3.51 5.50 17.73
CA TRP A 366 3.45 5.12 16.33
C TRP A 366 2.75 3.79 16.07
N SER A 367 2.74 2.87 17.04
CA SER A 367 2.05 1.59 16.93
C SER A 367 0.53 1.74 16.69
N LYS A 368 -0.04 2.89 17.08
CA LYS A 368 -1.45 3.24 16.90
C LYS A 368 -1.78 3.92 15.57
N TYR A 369 -0.78 4.16 14.71
CA TYR A 369 -1.01 4.79 13.40
C TYR A 369 -1.45 3.73 12.37
N THR A 370 -2.52 3.01 12.67
CA THR A 370 -2.99 1.79 11.99
C THR A 370 -4.09 2.02 10.95
N GLN A 371 -4.62 3.24 10.85
CA GLN A 371 -5.85 3.58 10.09
C GLN A 371 -7.14 2.99 10.68
N VAL A 372 -7.06 2.37 11.87
CA VAL A 372 -8.20 1.90 12.66
C VAL A 372 -8.31 2.69 13.97
N ASP A 373 -7.18 2.98 14.58
CA ASP A 373 -7.11 3.75 15.81
C ASP A 373 -7.30 5.24 15.56
N VAL A 374 -7.92 5.93 16.51
CA VAL A 374 -8.07 7.39 16.49
C VAL A 374 -6.91 8.02 17.24
N VAL A 375 -5.99 8.63 16.52
CA VAL A 375 -4.75 9.23 17.07
C VAL A 375 -4.79 10.76 17.09
N PHE A 376 -5.91 11.36 16.73
CA PHE A 376 -6.11 12.81 16.72
C PHE A 376 -7.51 13.21 17.20
N GLN A 377 -7.71 14.47 17.56
CA GLN A 377 -8.99 15.02 17.93
C GLN A 377 -9.77 15.49 16.68
N PRO A 378 -10.88 14.83 16.30
CA PRO A 378 -11.76 15.31 15.23
C PRO A 378 -12.43 16.66 15.62
N LYS A 379 -12.96 17.41 14.63
CA LYS A 379 -13.60 18.71 14.90
C LYS A 379 -15.02 18.62 15.45
N HIS A 380 -15.82 17.71 14.90
CA HIS A 380 -17.26 17.61 15.20
C HIS A 380 -17.66 16.27 15.80
N LEU A 381 -16.68 15.43 16.09
CA LEU A 381 -16.84 14.11 16.71
C LEU A 381 -15.89 13.99 17.88
N THR A 382 -16.25 13.20 18.87
CA THR A 382 -15.26 12.68 19.82
C THR A 382 -14.48 11.54 19.20
N PRO A 383 -13.27 11.23 19.68
CA PRO A 383 -12.52 10.05 19.24
C PRO A 383 -13.33 8.76 19.32
N LYS A 384 -14.15 8.62 20.36
CA LYS A 384 -15.03 7.44 20.55
C LYS A 384 -16.14 7.38 19.50
N GLU A 385 -16.81 8.50 19.20
CA GLU A 385 -17.85 8.55 18.17
C GLU A 385 -17.29 8.24 16.78
N LEU A 386 -16.10 8.75 16.46
CA LEU A 386 -15.43 8.42 15.21
C LEU A 386 -15.12 6.91 15.09
N PHE A 387 -14.56 6.31 16.13
CA PHE A 387 -14.26 4.89 16.16
C PHE A 387 -15.53 4.02 16.04
N GLU A 388 -16.56 4.31 16.87
CA GLU A 388 -17.80 3.53 16.85
C GLU A 388 -18.60 3.73 15.56
N GLY A 389 -18.54 4.92 14.95
CA GLY A 389 -19.14 5.19 13.66
C GLY A 389 -18.48 4.38 12.53
N ALA A 390 -17.16 4.39 12.44
CA ALA A 390 -16.42 3.58 11.47
C ALA A 390 -16.69 2.07 11.67
N ARG A 391 -16.71 1.62 12.94
CA ARG A 391 -17.10 0.26 13.32
C ARG A 391 -18.50 -0.10 12.86
N LYS A 392 -19.49 0.80 13.05
CA LYS A 392 -20.88 0.63 12.57
C LYS A 392 -20.92 0.38 11.07
N VAL A 393 -20.22 1.20 10.29
CA VAL A 393 -20.13 1.05 8.82
C VAL A 393 -19.53 -0.29 8.44
N ALA A 394 -18.37 -0.64 9.02
CA ALA A 394 -17.69 -1.91 8.75
C ALA A 394 -18.56 -3.11 9.10
N LYS A 395 -19.18 -3.11 10.28
CA LYS A 395 -20.09 -4.17 10.77
C LYS A 395 -21.29 -4.36 9.84
N LYS A 396 -21.91 -3.27 9.41
CA LYS A 396 -23.09 -3.32 8.52
C LYS A 396 -22.67 -3.79 7.14
N PHE A 397 -21.68 -3.16 6.52
CA PHE A 397 -21.23 -3.48 5.16
C PHE A 397 -20.69 -4.91 5.05
N TYR A 398 -19.99 -5.40 6.08
CA TYR A 398 -19.46 -6.78 6.15
C TYR A 398 -20.33 -7.74 6.96
N SER A 399 -21.64 -7.45 7.14
CA SER A 399 -22.58 -8.45 7.64
C SER A 399 -22.61 -9.66 6.69
N LEU A 400 -22.82 -10.87 7.22
CA LEU A 400 -22.80 -12.08 6.38
C LEU A 400 -23.83 -12.01 5.23
N THR A 401 -25.01 -11.50 5.55
CA THR A 401 -26.09 -11.33 4.57
C THR A 401 -25.68 -10.40 3.41
N ASP A 402 -25.04 -9.27 3.74
CA ASP A 402 -24.68 -8.28 2.74
C ASP A 402 -23.43 -8.71 1.93
N VAL A 403 -22.50 -9.44 2.55
CA VAL A 403 -21.39 -10.09 1.82
C VAL A 403 -21.94 -11.07 0.78
N ILE A 404 -22.88 -11.97 1.16
CA ILE A 404 -23.48 -12.94 0.23
C ILE A 404 -24.21 -12.22 -0.93
N LYS A 405 -25.00 -11.18 -0.63
CA LYS A 405 -25.69 -10.38 -1.68
C LYS A 405 -24.71 -9.75 -2.66
N ARG A 406 -23.61 -9.15 -2.18
CA ARG A 406 -22.59 -8.55 -3.05
C ARG A 406 -21.85 -9.63 -3.86
N MET A 407 -21.49 -10.76 -3.25
CA MET A 407 -20.87 -11.88 -3.96
C MET A 407 -21.74 -12.34 -5.14
N TYR A 408 -23.03 -12.51 -4.90
CA TYR A 408 -23.99 -12.86 -5.96
C TYR A 408 -24.06 -11.77 -7.05
N GLY A 409 -24.14 -10.50 -6.65
CA GLY A 409 -24.17 -9.36 -7.58
C GLY A 409 -22.92 -9.29 -8.46
N THR A 410 -21.76 -9.47 -7.88
CA THR A 410 -20.46 -9.46 -8.56
C THR A 410 -20.33 -10.65 -9.52
N PHE A 411 -20.74 -11.85 -9.11
CA PHE A 411 -20.76 -13.03 -9.96
C PHE A 411 -21.66 -12.85 -11.20
N LYS A 412 -22.85 -12.25 -11.01
CA LYS A 412 -23.82 -12.01 -12.09
C LYS A 412 -23.26 -11.11 -13.21
N ILE A 413 -22.37 -10.18 -12.86
CA ILE A 413 -21.77 -9.21 -13.77
C ILE A 413 -20.56 -9.79 -14.49
N SER A 414 -19.68 -10.45 -13.78
CA SER A 414 -18.40 -10.85 -14.35
C SER A 414 -18.38 -12.23 -14.97
N LYS A 415 -19.26 -13.15 -14.53
CA LYS A 415 -19.32 -14.57 -14.93
C LYS A 415 -17.95 -15.27 -14.95
N SER A 416 -16.98 -14.75 -14.22
CA SER A 416 -15.58 -15.19 -14.26
C SER A 416 -15.18 -15.87 -12.95
N ILE A 417 -14.50 -17.00 -13.05
CA ILE A 417 -13.90 -17.70 -11.92
C ILE A 417 -12.84 -16.84 -11.19
N ASN A 418 -12.26 -15.86 -11.89
CA ASN A 418 -11.30 -14.92 -11.31
C ASN A 418 -11.92 -14.06 -10.20
N MET A 419 -13.25 -13.98 -10.12
CA MET A 419 -13.95 -13.29 -9.02
C MET A 419 -13.95 -14.06 -7.71
N LEU A 420 -13.50 -15.30 -7.69
CA LEU A 420 -13.25 -16.02 -6.42
C LEU A 420 -12.27 -15.26 -5.53
N HIS A 421 -11.32 -14.53 -6.13
CA HIS A 421 -10.42 -13.66 -5.40
C HIS A 421 -11.17 -12.56 -4.64
N MET A 422 -12.11 -11.86 -5.29
CA MET A 422 -12.94 -10.84 -4.64
C MET A 422 -13.80 -11.42 -3.52
N HIS A 423 -14.32 -12.62 -3.70
CA HIS A 423 -15.10 -13.29 -2.67
C HIS A 423 -14.23 -13.65 -1.45
N ALA A 424 -13.02 -14.15 -1.72
CA ALA A 424 -12.04 -14.40 -0.67
C ALA A 424 -11.62 -13.10 0.04
N ALA A 425 -11.41 -12.02 -0.70
CA ALA A 425 -11.10 -10.71 -0.14
C ALA A 425 -12.23 -10.17 0.75
N GLN A 426 -13.51 -10.26 0.34
CA GLN A 426 -14.63 -9.84 1.19
C GLN A 426 -14.71 -10.63 2.51
N LEU A 427 -14.43 -11.92 2.49
CA LEU A 427 -14.39 -12.75 3.71
C LEU A 427 -13.17 -12.41 4.59
N ALA A 428 -12.03 -12.10 3.96
CA ALA A 428 -10.83 -11.63 4.68
C ALA A 428 -11.09 -10.27 5.35
N TYR A 429 -11.69 -9.31 4.64
CA TYR A 429 -12.10 -8.01 5.22
C TYR A 429 -13.09 -8.19 6.36
N ARG A 430 -14.09 -9.06 6.22
CA ARG A 430 -15.00 -9.38 7.31
C ARG A 430 -14.25 -9.89 8.54
N ARG A 431 -13.29 -10.82 8.35
CA ARG A 431 -12.49 -11.38 9.46
C ARG A 431 -11.62 -10.29 10.10
N TYR A 432 -10.99 -9.45 9.27
CA TYR A 432 -10.17 -8.33 9.70
C TYR A 432 -10.98 -7.35 10.56
N TYR A 433 -12.09 -6.82 10.05
CA TYR A 433 -12.89 -5.85 10.80
C TYR A 433 -13.54 -6.45 12.05
N LYS A 434 -13.90 -7.73 11.99
CA LYS A 434 -14.40 -8.43 13.17
C LYS A 434 -13.35 -8.47 14.30
N ARG A 435 -12.08 -8.62 13.94
CA ARG A 435 -10.97 -8.61 14.90
C ARG A 435 -10.66 -7.20 15.40
N ASP A 436 -10.43 -6.27 14.49
CA ASP A 436 -9.87 -4.94 14.82
C ASP A 436 -10.94 -3.98 15.37
N TYR A 437 -12.18 -4.14 14.96
CA TYR A 437 -13.31 -3.40 15.54
C TYR A 437 -14.12 -4.20 16.59
N GLY A 438 -13.81 -5.45 16.86
CA GLY A 438 -14.40 -6.20 17.95
C GLY A 438 -15.91 -6.54 17.79
N PHE A 439 -16.37 -7.02 16.59
CA PHE A 439 -17.78 -7.42 16.40
C PHE A 439 -17.97 -8.81 15.81
#